data_42e2f17c27f1d618a4a33f3172cb1d53
#
_entry.id   42e2f17c27f1d618a4a33f3172cb1d53
#
_cell.length_a   1.000
_cell.length_b   1.000
_cell.length_c   1.000
_cell.angle_alpha   90.00
_cell.angle_beta   90.00
_cell.angle_gamma   90.00
#
_symmetry.space_group_name_H-M   'P 1'
#
loop_
_entity.id
_entity.type
_entity.pdbx_description
1 polymer ?
#
loop_
_entity_poly.entity_id
_entity_poly.type
_entity_poly.pdbx_seq_one_letter_code
_entity_poly.pdbx_strand_id
1 'polypeptide(L)'
;MEETILRPQAEQRYQKELAALRLWDRDNKKPQNWLLSPKAVRLFILGSPRPVRCGDQEIQINKKYLGNDALVERCIITLAGNRGLMLVGEPGTAKTMLSELLSAAISGCSTNTVQGTAGTTEDMIKYSWNYALLLAKGPSREALVPSPLYVGMEKGILTRFEEITRTPAEVQDSLISVLSDKVLNIPELGDEGLLFARPGFNVIGTANTRDKGVNEMSSALKRRFNFETVQPVRDVALEKQIILNEVGALASAAGITQPLDAEAAELLAATYHELREGVSDMGHRIEKPSAVMSTAEAISVYYQTLMTAWYYGDGRMDERILVDNLVGAVAKESREDLDKITNYFSTVVRDKARQEGGAWTRYYEARTRLK
;
A
#
# COMPACT_ATOMS: atom_id res chain seq x y z
N MET A 1 7.16 -4.39 -29.78
CA MET A 1 6.50 -5.13 -28.68
C MET A 1 6.63 -4.25 -27.44
N GLU A 2 5.52 -3.77 -26.87
CA GLU A 2 5.59 -3.12 -25.57
C GLU A 2 6.12 -4.14 -24.57
N GLU A 3 7.18 -3.78 -23.82
CA GLU A 3 7.68 -4.62 -22.74
C GLU A 3 6.57 -4.85 -21.72
N THR A 4 6.16 -6.10 -21.53
CA THR A 4 5.14 -6.45 -20.55
C THR A 4 5.76 -6.34 -19.16
N ILE A 5 5.40 -5.29 -18.41
CA ILE A 5 5.85 -5.05 -17.04
C ILE A 5 4.95 -5.83 -16.09
N LEU A 6 5.55 -6.67 -15.23
CA LEU A 6 4.82 -7.52 -14.28
C LEU A 6 3.93 -6.70 -13.32
N ARG A 7 4.44 -5.57 -12.82
CA ARG A 7 3.70 -4.63 -11.96
C ARG A 7 3.87 -3.21 -12.48
N PRO A 8 2.95 -2.73 -13.34
CA PRO A 8 2.99 -1.35 -13.81
C PRO A 8 2.88 -0.36 -12.64
N GLN A 9 3.58 0.75 -12.75
CA GLN A 9 3.52 1.86 -11.80
C GLN A 9 2.10 2.46 -11.78
N ALA A 10 1.70 3.09 -10.68
CA ALA A 10 0.35 3.64 -10.56
C ALA A 10 0.03 4.65 -11.67
N GLU A 11 0.97 5.52 -12.06
CA GLU A 11 0.80 6.46 -13.16
C GLU A 11 0.64 5.81 -14.52
N GLN A 12 1.21 4.63 -14.74
CA GLN A 12 1.03 3.84 -15.97
C GLN A 12 -0.29 3.07 -15.94
N ARG A 13 -0.58 2.38 -14.81
CA ARG A 13 -1.81 1.62 -14.61
C ARG A 13 -3.07 2.49 -14.79
N TYR A 14 -3.03 3.74 -14.35
CA TYR A 14 -4.15 4.67 -14.40
C TYR A 14 -3.95 5.83 -15.38
N GLN A 15 -3.12 5.65 -16.39
CA GLN A 15 -2.74 6.69 -17.35
C GLN A 15 -3.94 7.39 -17.99
N LYS A 16 -4.97 6.63 -18.40
CA LYS A 16 -6.16 7.18 -19.03
C LYS A 16 -6.95 8.11 -18.09
N GLU A 17 -7.16 7.68 -16.84
CA GLU A 17 -7.88 8.48 -15.86
C GLU A 17 -7.09 9.74 -15.46
N LEU A 18 -5.77 9.61 -15.26
CA LEU A 18 -4.90 10.74 -14.95
C LEU A 18 -4.85 11.77 -16.09
N ALA A 19 -4.79 11.31 -17.35
CA ALA A 19 -4.83 12.19 -18.52
C ALA A 19 -6.17 12.93 -18.62
N ALA A 20 -7.27 12.25 -18.41
CA ALA A 20 -8.61 12.84 -18.39
C ALA A 20 -8.77 13.88 -17.28
N LEU A 21 -8.33 13.53 -16.06
CA LEU A 21 -8.39 14.46 -14.93
C LEU A 21 -7.52 15.70 -15.15
N ARG A 22 -6.38 15.61 -15.83
CA ARG A 22 -5.58 16.81 -16.20
C ARG A 22 -6.35 17.77 -17.09
N LEU A 23 -7.19 17.27 -18.01
CA LEU A 23 -8.04 18.09 -18.86
C LEU A 23 -9.18 18.73 -18.05
N TRP A 24 -9.83 17.96 -17.19
CA TRP A 24 -10.90 18.43 -16.32
C TRP A 24 -10.44 19.49 -15.32
N ASP A 25 -9.19 19.40 -14.86
CA ASP A 25 -8.62 20.16 -13.75
C ASP A 25 -8.02 21.51 -14.14
N ARG A 26 -8.16 21.95 -15.39
CA ARG A 26 -7.46 23.15 -15.92
C ARG A 26 -7.74 24.42 -15.12
N ASP A 27 -8.97 24.58 -14.67
CA ASP A 27 -9.42 25.81 -14.00
C ASP A 27 -9.42 25.72 -12.47
N ASN A 28 -9.01 24.56 -11.91
CA ASN A 28 -8.95 24.39 -10.46
C ASN A 28 -7.65 24.97 -9.87
N LYS A 29 -7.76 25.55 -8.68
CA LYS A 29 -6.58 25.99 -7.92
C LYS A 29 -5.73 24.79 -7.50
N LYS A 30 -4.44 24.84 -7.78
CA LYS A 30 -3.51 23.77 -7.40
C LYS A 30 -2.20 24.32 -6.84
N PRO A 31 -1.55 23.58 -5.92
CA PRO A 31 -0.22 23.92 -5.45
C PRO A 31 0.77 23.96 -6.61
N GLN A 32 1.80 24.79 -6.48
CA GLN A 32 2.82 24.93 -7.49
C GLN A 32 3.52 23.58 -7.73
N ASN A 33 3.76 23.23 -8.99
CA ASN A 33 4.39 22.00 -9.45
C ASN A 33 3.60 20.69 -9.21
N TRP A 34 2.35 20.77 -8.73
CA TRP A 34 1.46 19.61 -8.71
C TRP A 34 0.89 19.36 -10.10
N LEU A 35 0.75 18.09 -10.48
CA LEU A 35 0.09 17.70 -11.74
C LEU A 35 -1.41 17.92 -11.67
N LEU A 36 -2.04 17.50 -10.58
CA LEU A 36 -3.47 17.62 -10.33
C LEU A 36 -3.74 18.50 -9.11
N SER A 37 -4.85 19.25 -9.13
CA SER A 37 -5.32 19.99 -7.95
C SER A 37 -5.76 19.03 -6.84
N PRO A 38 -5.87 19.49 -5.59
CA PRO A 38 -6.43 18.70 -4.49
C PRO A 38 -7.78 18.06 -4.82
N LYS A 39 -8.66 18.77 -5.56
CA LYS A 39 -9.95 18.25 -6.01
C LYS A 39 -9.80 17.08 -6.99
N ALA A 40 -8.90 17.20 -7.95
CA ALA A 40 -8.67 16.16 -8.94
C ALA A 40 -7.93 14.95 -8.33
N VAL A 41 -6.98 15.16 -7.41
CA VAL A 41 -6.34 14.07 -6.64
C VAL A 41 -7.40 13.30 -5.84
N ARG A 42 -8.33 14.01 -5.18
CA ARG A 42 -9.44 13.39 -4.47
C ARG A 42 -10.30 12.53 -5.40
N LEU A 43 -10.71 13.07 -6.55
CA LEU A 43 -11.50 12.31 -7.53
C LEU A 43 -10.74 11.09 -8.05
N PHE A 44 -9.44 11.21 -8.30
CA PHE A 44 -8.61 10.09 -8.75
C PHE A 44 -8.61 8.93 -7.76
N ILE A 45 -8.51 9.23 -6.46
CA ILE A 45 -8.38 8.20 -5.41
C ILE A 45 -9.76 7.67 -4.98
N LEU A 46 -10.72 8.57 -4.75
CA LEU A 46 -12.03 8.23 -4.19
C LEU A 46 -13.09 7.95 -5.25
N GLY A 47 -12.76 8.16 -6.52
CA GLY A 47 -13.69 7.96 -7.62
C GLY A 47 -14.69 9.11 -7.77
N SER A 48 -15.44 9.05 -8.88
CA SER A 48 -16.51 10.00 -9.17
C SER A 48 -17.88 9.30 -9.14
N PRO A 49 -18.93 9.93 -8.58
CA PRO A 49 -20.26 9.34 -8.54
C PRO A 49 -20.92 9.27 -9.93
N ARG A 50 -20.43 10.06 -10.87
CA ARG A 50 -20.87 10.10 -12.28
C ARG A 50 -19.65 10.26 -13.17
N PRO A 51 -19.73 9.85 -14.46
CA PRO A 51 -18.65 10.10 -15.42
C PRO A 51 -18.24 11.58 -15.41
N VAL A 52 -16.95 11.83 -15.48
CA VAL A 52 -16.37 13.16 -15.54
C VAL A 52 -16.18 13.56 -16.99
N ARG A 53 -16.72 14.72 -17.37
CA ARG A 53 -16.55 15.26 -18.72
C ARG A 53 -15.15 15.86 -18.88
N CYS A 54 -14.38 15.29 -19.81
CA CYS A 54 -13.00 15.67 -20.08
C CYS A 54 -12.84 16.02 -21.57
N GLY A 55 -13.09 17.29 -21.92
CA GLY A 55 -13.23 17.70 -23.32
C GLY A 55 -14.50 17.09 -23.93
N ASP A 56 -14.35 16.35 -25.02
CA ASP A 56 -15.45 15.68 -25.74
C ASP A 56 -15.74 14.25 -25.25
N GLN A 57 -15.01 13.76 -24.24
CA GLN A 57 -15.16 12.41 -23.70
C GLN A 57 -15.70 12.45 -22.27
N GLU A 58 -16.47 11.44 -21.91
CA GLU A 58 -16.85 11.16 -20.53
C GLU A 58 -16.12 9.92 -20.02
N ILE A 59 -15.49 10.04 -18.86
CA ILE A 59 -14.71 8.95 -18.25
C ILE A 59 -15.18 8.73 -16.83
N GLN A 60 -15.52 7.48 -16.52
CA GLN A 60 -15.77 7.06 -15.15
C GLN A 60 -14.46 6.91 -14.40
N ILE A 61 -14.31 7.65 -13.30
CA ILE A 61 -13.18 7.50 -12.38
C ILE A 61 -13.58 6.51 -11.29
N ASN A 62 -12.95 5.35 -11.29
CA ASN A 62 -13.25 4.31 -10.33
C ASN A 62 -12.60 4.60 -8.96
N LYS A 63 -13.30 4.25 -7.88
CA LYS A 63 -12.76 4.34 -6.52
C LYS A 63 -11.62 3.33 -6.35
N LYS A 64 -10.43 3.81 -5.94
CA LYS A 64 -9.22 3.00 -5.78
C LYS A 64 -8.91 2.71 -4.32
N TYR A 65 -9.20 3.66 -3.45
CA TYR A 65 -9.02 3.49 -2.01
C TYR A 65 -10.38 3.26 -1.34
N LEU A 66 -10.59 2.06 -0.82
CA LEU A 66 -11.79 1.66 -0.12
C LEU A 66 -11.51 1.75 1.39
N GLY A 67 -11.92 2.85 2.02
CA GLY A 67 -11.67 3.15 3.43
C GLY A 67 -12.26 4.49 3.82
N ASN A 68 -11.62 5.20 4.73
CA ASN A 68 -12.07 6.48 5.23
C ASN A 68 -11.73 7.62 4.23
N ASP A 69 -12.74 8.13 3.53
CA ASP A 69 -12.59 9.20 2.54
C ASP A 69 -12.01 10.48 3.15
N ALA A 70 -12.41 10.84 4.38
CA ALA A 70 -11.88 12.01 5.07
C ALA A 70 -10.37 11.88 5.41
N LEU A 71 -9.87 10.66 5.62
CA LEU A 71 -8.43 10.43 5.78
C LEU A 71 -7.69 10.81 4.50
N VAL A 72 -8.19 10.39 3.33
CA VAL A 72 -7.57 10.74 2.03
C VAL A 72 -7.54 12.26 1.83
N GLU A 73 -8.64 12.96 2.16
CA GLU A 73 -8.71 14.42 2.07
C GLU A 73 -7.67 15.10 2.97
N ARG A 74 -7.50 14.64 4.22
CA ARG A 74 -6.47 15.16 5.13
C ARG A 74 -5.05 14.88 4.64
N CYS A 75 -4.80 13.70 4.06
CA CYS A 75 -3.51 13.38 3.43
C CYS A 75 -3.18 14.36 2.30
N ILE A 76 -4.14 14.64 1.42
CA ILE A 76 -3.97 15.57 0.31
C ILE A 76 -3.63 16.98 0.82
N ILE A 77 -4.37 17.47 1.80
CA ILE A 77 -4.15 18.80 2.37
C ILE A 77 -2.82 18.88 3.15
N THR A 78 -2.44 17.80 3.85
CA THR A 78 -1.12 17.73 4.50
C THR A 78 0.01 17.89 3.49
N LEU A 79 -0.08 17.20 2.35
CA LEU A 79 0.94 17.26 1.29
C LEU A 79 0.98 18.60 0.57
N ALA A 80 -0.13 19.35 0.54
CA ALA A 80 -0.16 20.73 0.05
C ALA A 80 0.47 21.72 1.05
N GLY A 81 0.67 21.32 2.28
CA GLY A 81 1.28 22.11 3.35
C GLY A 81 2.80 21.95 3.43
N ASN A 82 3.35 22.32 4.58
CA ASN A 82 4.80 22.32 4.84
C ASN A 82 5.31 21.13 5.65
N ARG A 83 4.42 20.29 6.19
CA ARG A 83 4.77 19.08 6.94
C ARG A 83 4.74 17.84 6.06
N GLY A 84 5.60 16.86 6.36
CA GLY A 84 5.50 15.54 5.77
C GLY A 84 4.20 14.82 6.19
N LEU A 85 3.78 13.84 5.43
CA LEU A 85 2.69 12.94 5.76
C LEU A 85 3.25 11.63 6.31
N MET A 86 2.76 11.19 7.48
CA MET A 86 3.10 9.90 8.07
C MET A 86 1.86 9.01 8.10
N LEU A 87 1.85 7.95 7.29
CA LEU A 87 0.81 6.93 7.29
C LEU A 87 1.21 5.81 8.26
N VAL A 88 0.46 5.67 9.33
CA VAL A 88 0.68 4.62 10.33
C VAL A 88 -0.48 3.63 10.34
N GLY A 89 -0.21 2.38 10.68
CA GLY A 89 -1.26 1.35 10.76
C GLY A 89 -0.68 -0.05 10.77
N GLU A 90 -1.54 -1.04 10.90
CA GLU A 90 -1.15 -2.45 10.85
C GLU A 90 -0.61 -2.84 9.46
N PRO A 91 0.21 -3.89 9.34
CA PRO A 91 0.57 -4.45 8.04
C PRO A 91 -0.66 -4.78 7.20
N GLY A 92 -0.59 -4.57 5.89
CA GLY A 92 -1.67 -4.92 4.96
C GLY A 92 -2.89 -3.98 4.97
N THR A 93 -2.81 -2.79 5.59
CA THR A 93 -3.89 -1.78 5.60
C THR A 93 -3.85 -0.81 4.40
N ALA A 94 -3.16 -1.15 3.33
CA ALA A 94 -3.05 -0.36 2.10
C ALA A 94 -2.33 1.00 2.23
N LYS A 95 -1.45 1.20 3.23
CA LYS A 95 -0.61 2.41 3.37
C LYS A 95 0.24 2.68 2.12
N THR A 96 0.97 1.66 1.66
CA THR A 96 1.82 1.73 0.46
C THR A 96 1.01 2.03 -0.79
N MET A 97 -0.17 1.41 -0.96
CA MET A 97 -1.06 1.71 -2.08
C MET A 97 -1.53 3.17 -2.06
N LEU A 98 -1.92 3.70 -0.89
CA LEU A 98 -2.33 5.09 -0.76
C LEU A 98 -1.18 6.05 -1.06
N SER A 99 0.04 5.76 -0.58
CA SER A 99 1.23 6.57 -0.88
C SER A 99 1.57 6.55 -2.38
N GLU A 100 1.43 5.41 -3.06
CA GLU A 100 1.59 5.28 -4.53
C GLU A 100 0.57 6.14 -5.29
N LEU A 101 -0.72 6.03 -4.94
CA LEU A 101 -1.79 6.79 -5.59
C LEU A 101 -1.61 8.30 -5.42
N LEU A 102 -1.27 8.75 -4.21
CA LEU A 102 -0.96 10.16 -3.94
C LEU A 102 0.21 10.66 -4.78
N SER A 103 1.30 9.88 -4.82
CA SER A 103 2.51 10.25 -5.58
C SER A 103 2.26 10.28 -7.09
N ALA A 104 1.53 9.31 -7.62
CA ALA A 104 1.15 9.27 -9.03
C ALA A 104 0.27 10.48 -9.42
N ALA A 105 -0.72 10.82 -8.61
CA ALA A 105 -1.65 11.91 -8.89
C ALA A 105 -1.02 13.31 -8.72
N ILE A 106 -0.16 13.47 -7.71
CA ILE A 106 0.45 14.75 -7.38
C ILE A 106 1.70 15.01 -8.22
N SER A 107 2.59 14.02 -8.32
CA SER A 107 3.92 14.18 -8.92
C SER A 107 4.08 13.48 -10.27
N GLY A 108 3.16 12.58 -10.65
CA GLY A 108 3.30 11.74 -11.84
C GLY A 108 4.42 10.70 -11.76
N CYS A 109 4.87 10.42 -10.56
CA CYS A 109 5.94 9.46 -10.29
C CYS A 109 5.68 8.79 -8.94
N SER A 110 5.40 7.50 -8.95
CA SER A 110 5.19 6.71 -7.74
C SER A 110 6.43 5.90 -7.32
N THR A 111 7.51 5.94 -8.10
CA THR A 111 8.71 5.14 -7.89
C THR A 111 9.84 5.86 -7.15
N ASN A 112 9.71 7.17 -6.89
CA ASN A 112 10.70 7.90 -6.10
C ASN A 112 10.60 7.50 -4.63
N THR A 113 11.19 6.35 -4.27
CA THR A 113 10.95 5.65 -3.01
C THR A 113 12.25 5.19 -2.35
N VAL A 114 12.33 5.37 -1.04
CA VAL A 114 13.29 4.72 -0.14
C VAL A 114 12.55 3.61 0.60
N GLN A 115 13.10 2.39 0.61
CA GLN A 115 12.63 1.30 1.43
C GLN A 115 13.43 1.24 2.72
N GLY A 116 12.80 1.48 3.86
CA GLY A 116 13.42 1.40 5.17
C GLY A 116 13.74 -0.04 5.58
N THR A 117 14.96 -0.27 6.00
CA THR A 117 15.45 -1.53 6.56
C THR A 117 16.46 -1.23 7.66
N ALA A 118 16.85 -2.25 8.45
CA ALA A 118 17.92 -2.11 9.46
C ALA A 118 19.29 -1.76 8.83
N GLY A 119 19.49 -2.05 7.54
CA GLY A 119 20.71 -1.73 6.79
C GLY A 119 20.62 -0.44 5.97
N THR A 120 19.55 0.32 6.09
CA THR A 120 19.42 1.60 5.36
C THR A 120 20.41 2.61 5.93
N THR A 121 21.17 3.24 5.05
CA THR A 121 22.19 4.24 5.37
C THR A 121 21.78 5.62 4.84
N GLU A 122 22.45 6.67 5.27
CA GLU A 122 22.12 8.05 4.91
C GLU A 122 22.33 8.31 3.42
N ASP A 123 23.34 7.71 2.81
CA ASP A 123 23.61 7.81 1.38
C ASP A 123 22.55 7.15 0.49
N MET A 124 21.87 6.11 0.98
CA MET A 124 20.71 5.53 0.28
C MET A 124 19.50 6.47 0.24
N ILE A 125 19.45 7.44 1.16
CA ILE A 125 18.33 8.38 1.29
C ILE A 125 18.63 9.67 0.56
N LYS A 126 19.81 10.27 0.81
CA LYS A 126 20.18 11.61 0.35
C LYS A 126 20.89 11.57 -1.00
N TYR A 127 22.13 11.12 -1.01
CA TYR A 127 22.99 10.98 -2.19
C TYR A 127 24.16 10.06 -1.88
N SER A 128 24.77 9.53 -2.90
CA SER A 128 26.02 8.78 -2.82
C SER A 128 27.02 9.30 -3.87
N TRP A 129 28.18 8.66 -3.97
CA TRP A 129 29.22 9.05 -4.89
C TRP A 129 29.56 7.94 -5.86
N ASN A 130 29.76 8.29 -7.14
CA ASN A 130 30.45 7.44 -8.08
C ASN A 130 31.94 7.51 -7.73
N TYR A 131 32.44 6.51 -7.01
CA TYR A 131 33.82 6.48 -6.51
C TYR A 131 34.87 6.57 -7.63
N ALA A 132 34.61 6.02 -8.81
CA ALA A 132 35.53 6.12 -9.94
C ALA A 132 35.69 7.58 -10.41
N LEU A 133 34.61 8.32 -10.54
CA LEU A 133 34.62 9.73 -10.88
C LEU A 133 35.18 10.60 -9.75
N LEU A 134 34.84 10.27 -8.51
CA LEU A 134 35.34 10.97 -7.32
C LEU A 134 36.87 10.90 -7.24
N LEU A 135 37.46 9.72 -7.47
CA LEU A 135 38.91 9.55 -7.48
C LEU A 135 39.57 10.24 -8.67
N ALA A 136 38.91 10.25 -9.84
CA ALA A 136 39.51 10.83 -11.06
C ALA A 136 39.40 12.35 -11.12
N LYS A 137 38.30 12.95 -10.63
CA LYS A 137 37.96 14.38 -10.81
C LYS A 137 37.75 15.15 -9.51
N GLY A 138 37.77 14.46 -8.37
CA GLY A 138 37.36 15.02 -7.08
C GLY A 138 35.84 15.15 -6.90
N PRO A 139 35.38 15.71 -5.77
CA PRO A 139 33.97 15.97 -5.52
C PRO A 139 33.40 16.93 -6.57
N SER A 140 32.35 16.50 -7.24
CA SER A 140 31.69 17.29 -8.29
C SER A 140 30.24 16.82 -8.47
N ARG A 141 29.41 17.68 -9.05
CA ARG A 141 28.01 17.29 -9.38
C ARG A 141 27.94 16.11 -10.35
N GLU A 142 28.95 15.94 -11.20
CA GLU A 142 29.04 14.79 -12.12
C GLU A 142 29.32 13.47 -11.39
N ALA A 143 30.09 13.52 -10.30
CA ALA A 143 30.42 12.36 -9.48
C ALA A 143 29.31 12.02 -8.46
N LEU A 144 28.37 12.93 -8.23
CA LEU A 144 27.27 12.75 -7.30
C LEU A 144 26.22 11.81 -7.92
N VAL A 145 25.79 10.81 -7.15
CA VAL A 145 24.71 9.89 -7.49
C VAL A 145 23.49 10.26 -6.64
N PRO A 146 22.44 10.86 -7.21
CA PRO A 146 21.28 11.32 -6.46
C PRO A 146 20.44 10.13 -5.96
N SER A 147 20.11 10.14 -4.66
CA SER A 147 19.15 9.21 -4.06
C SER A 147 17.73 9.82 -4.04
N PRO A 148 16.68 9.06 -3.70
CA PRO A 148 15.30 9.53 -3.87
C PRO A 148 14.97 10.87 -3.21
N LEU A 149 15.57 11.17 -2.06
CA LEU A 149 15.34 12.46 -1.39
C LEU A 149 15.91 13.63 -2.20
N TYR A 150 17.13 13.47 -2.70
CA TYR A 150 17.77 14.46 -3.60
C TYR A 150 16.91 14.70 -4.83
N VAL A 151 16.50 13.61 -5.51
CA VAL A 151 15.65 13.68 -6.71
C VAL A 151 14.33 14.38 -6.42
N GLY A 152 13.72 14.06 -5.27
CA GLY A 152 12.47 14.69 -4.81
C GLY A 152 12.62 16.20 -4.64
N MET A 153 13.68 16.64 -3.97
CA MET A 153 13.98 18.06 -3.75
C MET A 153 14.32 18.80 -5.06
N GLU A 154 15.18 18.22 -5.88
CA GLU A 154 15.63 18.82 -7.14
C GLU A 154 14.48 18.99 -8.14
N LYS A 155 13.60 17.99 -8.26
CA LYS A 155 12.48 17.99 -9.21
C LYS A 155 11.20 18.59 -8.66
N GLY A 156 11.09 18.80 -7.33
CA GLY A 156 9.87 19.24 -6.67
C GLY A 156 8.77 18.17 -6.73
N ILE A 157 9.11 16.92 -6.46
CA ILE A 157 8.18 15.79 -6.45
C ILE A 157 8.16 15.11 -5.09
N LEU A 158 7.14 14.32 -4.83
CA LEU A 158 7.02 13.56 -3.59
C LEU A 158 8.12 12.48 -3.50
N THR A 159 8.69 12.34 -2.31
CA THR A 159 9.55 11.21 -1.95
C THR A 159 8.78 10.32 -1.00
N ARG A 160 8.68 9.04 -1.31
CA ARG A 160 8.08 8.02 -0.45
C ARG A 160 9.18 7.37 0.40
N PHE A 161 8.95 7.27 1.70
CA PHE A 161 9.83 6.53 2.60
C PHE A 161 9.01 5.42 3.25
N GLU A 162 9.06 4.24 2.67
CA GLU A 162 8.31 3.08 3.14
C GLU A 162 9.03 2.45 4.35
N GLU A 163 8.25 2.08 5.36
CA GLU A 163 8.70 1.44 6.60
C GLU A 163 9.84 2.22 7.32
N ILE A 164 9.70 3.53 7.41
CA ILE A 164 10.73 4.44 7.96
C ILE A 164 11.23 4.01 9.36
N THR A 165 10.37 3.45 10.20
CA THR A 165 10.70 2.99 11.55
C THR A 165 11.61 1.76 11.58
N ARG A 166 11.85 1.07 10.47
CA ARG A 166 12.86 0.00 10.37
C ARG A 166 14.27 0.55 10.19
N THR A 167 14.39 1.80 9.78
CA THR A 167 15.68 2.48 9.59
C THR A 167 16.26 2.87 10.97
N PRO A 168 17.60 2.82 11.16
CA PRO A 168 18.23 3.33 12.39
C PRO A 168 17.81 4.76 12.72
N ALA A 169 17.67 5.07 14.02
CA ALA A 169 17.13 6.37 14.47
C ALA A 169 17.99 7.55 14.00
N GLU A 170 19.31 7.40 13.99
CA GLU A 170 20.25 8.43 13.53
C GLU A 170 20.02 8.76 12.03
N VAL A 171 19.73 7.72 11.25
CA VAL A 171 19.45 7.88 9.81
C VAL A 171 18.08 8.51 9.57
N GLN A 172 17.08 8.16 10.41
CA GLN A 172 15.77 8.83 10.37
C GLN A 172 15.92 10.34 10.67
N ASP A 173 16.73 10.70 11.66
CA ASP A 173 16.92 12.09 12.08
C ASP A 173 17.63 12.94 11.02
N SER A 174 18.32 12.33 10.07
CA SER A 174 18.89 13.02 8.91
C SER A 174 17.83 13.73 8.03
N LEU A 175 16.55 13.37 8.17
CA LEU A 175 15.43 14.04 7.48
C LEU A 175 15.01 15.37 8.15
N ILE A 176 15.45 15.64 9.38
CA ILE A 176 14.95 16.78 10.15
C ILE A 176 15.21 18.11 9.42
N SER A 177 16.44 18.34 8.95
CA SER A 177 16.80 19.56 8.23
C SER A 177 16.03 19.71 6.93
N VAL A 178 15.91 18.63 6.16
CA VAL A 178 15.20 18.63 4.89
C VAL A 178 13.70 18.94 5.07
N LEU A 179 13.08 18.38 6.11
CA LEU A 179 11.66 18.65 6.40
C LEU A 179 11.43 20.03 7.00
N SER A 180 12.39 20.57 7.78
CA SER A 180 12.27 21.90 8.41
C SER A 180 12.64 23.03 7.44
N ASP A 181 13.87 22.99 6.98
CA ASP A 181 14.50 24.11 6.29
C ASP A 181 14.42 23.97 4.76
N LYS A 182 13.94 22.80 4.30
CA LYS A 182 13.82 22.46 2.87
C LYS A 182 15.16 22.58 2.12
N VAL A 183 16.27 22.31 2.82
CA VAL A 183 17.61 22.34 2.30
C VAL A 183 18.35 21.05 2.61
N LEU A 184 19.14 20.59 1.65
CA LEU A 184 20.10 19.50 1.80
C LEU A 184 21.50 20.06 1.59
N ASN A 185 22.36 19.92 2.58
CA ASN A 185 23.77 20.30 2.50
C ASN A 185 24.61 19.12 2.02
N ILE A 186 25.50 19.38 1.06
CA ILE A 186 26.47 18.45 0.47
C ILE A 186 27.84 19.03 0.72
N PRO A 187 28.45 18.80 1.90
CA PRO A 187 29.67 19.50 2.31
C PRO A 187 30.84 19.34 1.35
N GLU A 188 30.90 18.20 0.66
CA GLU A 188 31.96 17.88 -0.29
C GLU A 188 32.00 18.81 -1.52
N LEU A 189 30.89 19.48 -1.83
CA LEU A 189 30.79 20.43 -2.93
C LEU A 189 31.09 21.89 -2.52
N GLY A 190 31.45 22.12 -1.24
CA GLY A 190 31.75 23.45 -0.73
C GLY A 190 30.57 24.43 -0.93
N ASP A 191 30.86 25.63 -1.47
CA ASP A 191 29.83 26.68 -1.63
C ASP A 191 28.71 26.31 -2.59
N GLU A 192 28.90 25.34 -3.49
CA GLU A 192 27.89 24.82 -4.42
C GLU A 192 27.07 23.67 -3.81
N GLY A 193 27.36 23.28 -2.57
CA GLY A 193 26.82 22.11 -1.91
C GLY A 193 25.41 22.26 -1.33
N LEU A 194 24.72 23.38 -1.59
CA LEU A 194 23.35 23.56 -1.11
C LEU A 194 22.32 23.21 -2.18
N LEU A 195 21.44 22.26 -1.85
CA LEU A 195 20.26 21.93 -2.65
C LEU A 195 19.01 22.41 -1.93
N PHE A 196 18.32 23.40 -2.48
CA PHE A 196 17.01 23.85 -1.99
C PHE A 196 15.88 23.06 -2.64
N ALA A 197 14.90 22.64 -1.86
CA ALA A 197 13.75 21.93 -2.39
C ALA A 197 12.90 22.84 -3.29
N ARG A 198 12.57 22.35 -4.47
CA ARG A 198 11.63 23.03 -5.38
C ARG A 198 10.19 22.86 -4.88
N PRO A 199 9.29 23.83 -5.21
CA PRO A 199 7.86 23.69 -4.95
C PRO A 199 7.32 22.35 -5.43
N GLY A 200 6.40 21.75 -4.64
CA GLY A 200 5.84 20.42 -4.90
C GLY A 200 6.57 19.29 -4.16
N PHE A 201 7.78 19.53 -3.65
CA PHE A 201 8.48 18.56 -2.82
C PHE A 201 7.79 18.38 -1.47
N ASN A 202 7.56 17.12 -1.11
CA ASN A 202 7.22 16.71 0.24
C ASN A 202 7.59 15.23 0.46
N VAL A 203 7.45 14.73 1.69
CA VAL A 203 7.77 13.35 2.06
C VAL A 203 6.51 12.64 2.57
N ILE A 204 6.29 11.42 2.07
CA ILE A 204 5.31 10.49 2.62
C ILE A 204 6.07 9.38 3.31
N GLY A 205 5.98 9.30 4.64
CA GLY A 205 6.49 8.18 5.42
C GLY A 205 5.41 7.14 5.65
N THR A 206 5.78 5.85 5.68
CA THR A 206 4.91 4.79 6.19
C THR A 206 5.56 4.09 7.37
N ALA A 207 4.75 3.66 8.33
CA ALA A 207 5.22 2.91 9.49
C ALA A 207 4.18 1.88 9.93
N ASN A 208 4.65 0.72 10.38
CA ASN A 208 3.79 -0.32 10.95
C ASN A 208 3.71 -0.14 12.48
N THR A 209 2.52 -0.24 13.04
CA THR A 209 2.28 -0.04 14.48
C THR A 209 2.61 -1.26 15.34
N ARG A 210 2.74 -2.45 14.74
CA ARG A 210 2.95 -3.73 15.46
C ARG A 210 4.25 -4.44 15.13
N ASP A 211 5.13 -3.86 14.32
CA ASP A 211 6.38 -4.53 13.96
C ASP A 211 7.33 -4.61 15.17
N LYS A 212 7.91 -5.81 15.38
CA LYS A 212 9.02 -6.01 16.29
C LYS A 212 10.33 -5.53 15.64
N GLY A 213 11.20 -4.92 16.41
CA GLY A 213 12.51 -4.45 15.89
C GLY A 213 12.44 -3.13 15.12
N VAL A 214 11.44 -2.30 15.41
CA VAL A 214 11.34 -0.92 14.89
C VAL A 214 12.11 0.03 15.80
N ASN A 215 12.70 1.05 15.19
CA ASN A 215 13.35 2.15 15.89
C ASN A 215 12.32 3.26 16.13
N GLU A 216 12.26 3.74 17.38
CA GLU A 216 11.37 4.83 17.70
C GLU A 216 11.86 6.13 17.05
N MET A 217 10.94 6.84 16.37
CA MET A 217 11.24 8.17 15.82
C MET A 217 11.48 9.18 16.95
N SER A 218 12.47 10.03 16.78
CA SER A 218 12.71 11.13 17.71
C SER A 218 11.51 12.08 17.76
N SER A 219 11.32 12.75 18.91
CA SER A 219 10.27 13.77 19.05
C SER A 219 10.47 14.95 18.09
N ALA A 220 11.71 15.23 17.73
CA ALA A 220 12.07 16.24 16.76
C ALA A 220 11.57 15.87 15.37
N LEU A 221 11.78 14.64 14.92
CA LEU A 221 11.29 14.17 13.62
C LEU A 221 9.76 14.04 13.61
N LYS A 222 9.15 13.48 14.68
CA LYS A 222 7.68 13.38 14.80
C LYS A 222 6.96 14.72 14.57
N ARG A 223 7.52 15.84 15.06
CA ARG A 223 6.94 17.20 14.88
C ARG A 223 6.93 17.70 13.43
N ARG A 224 7.70 17.09 12.53
CA ARG A 224 7.79 17.45 11.11
C ARG A 224 6.78 16.71 10.24
N PHE A 225 6.06 15.75 10.83
CA PHE A 225 5.01 15.01 10.15
C PHE A 225 3.62 15.30 10.72
N ASN A 226 2.62 15.20 9.86
CA ASN A 226 1.24 14.97 10.25
C ASN A 226 0.97 13.46 10.14
N PHE A 227 0.46 12.88 11.22
CA PHE A 227 0.18 11.46 11.32
C PHE A 227 -1.25 11.16 10.95
N GLU A 228 -1.45 10.21 10.06
CA GLU A 228 -2.76 9.66 9.70
C GLU A 228 -2.75 8.14 9.93
N THR A 229 -3.72 7.66 10.71
CA THR A 229 -3.83 6.24 11.03
C THR A 229 -4.75 5.55 10.04
N VAL A 230 -4.16 4.63 9.26
CA VAL A 230 -4.90 3.78 8.31
C VAL A 230 -5.40 2.55 9.06
N GLN A 231 -6.70 2.52 9.31
CA GLN A 231 -7.35 1.43 10.03
C GLN A 231 -7.57 0.21 9.13
N PRO A 232 -7.54 -1.02 9.66
CA PRO A 232 -8.04 -2.18 8.95
C PRO A 232 -9.51 -2.00 8.53
N VAL A 233 -9.90 -2.66 7.46
CA VAL A 233 -11.30 -2.68 7.02
C VAL A 233 -12.14 -3.41 8.07
N ARG A 234 -13.23 -2.76 8.55
CA ARG A 234 -14.12 -3.32 9.57
C ARG A 234 -15.40 -3.91 9.00
N ASP A 235 -15.74 -3.56 7.78
CA ASP A 235 -16.92 -4.04 7.08
C ASP A 235 -16.54 -5.24 6.21
N VAL A 236 -17.09 -6.42 6.54
CA VAL A 236 -16.83 -7.67 5.82
C VAL A 236 -17.30 -7.60 4.37
N ALA A 237 -18.42 -6.92 4.08
CA ALA A 237 -18.90 -6.75 2.72
C ALA A 237 -17.94 -5.88 1.89
N LEU A 238 -17.39 -4.84 2.51
CA LEU A 238 -16.36 -4.00 1.89
C LEU A 238 -15.06 -4.79 1.68
N GLU A 239 -14.65 -5.61 2.64
CA GLU A 239 -13.46 -6.46 2.54
C GLU A 239 -13.60 -7.48 1.41
N LYS A 240 -14.77 -8.14 1.29
CA LYS A 240 -15.14 -8.99 0.15
C LYS A 240 -14.99 -8.26 -1.18
N GLN A 241 -15.50 -7.03 -1.28
CA GLN A 241 -15.41 -6.24 -2.50
C GLN A 241 -13.95 -5.91 -2.85
N ILE A 242 -13.11 -5.58 -1.85
CA ILE A 242 -11.67 -5.35 -2.05
C ILE A 242 -10.99 -6.60 -2.62
N ILE A 243 -11.25 -7.78 -2.02
CA ILE A 243 -10.71 -9.06 -2.49
C ILE A 243 -11.07 -9.28 -3.95
N LEU A 244 -12.36 -9.17 -4.30
CA LEU A 244 -12.83 -9.39 -5.67
C LEU A 244 -12.22 -8.40 -6.67
N ASN A 245 -12.13 -7.12 -6.32
CA ASN A 245 -11.58 -6.09 -7.19
C ASN A 245 -10.08 -6.30 -7.46
N GLU A 246 -9.30 -6.54 -6.40
CA GLU A 246 -7.85 -6.72 -6.53
C GLU A 246 -7.50 -8.03 -7.23
N VAL A 247 -8.19 -9.12 -6.89
CA VAL A 247 -7.99 -10.41 -7.59
C VAL A 247 -8.44 -10.32 -9.04
N GLY A 248 -9.55 -9.62 -9.33
CA GLY A 248 -9.99 -9.40 -10.70
C GLY A 248 -8.94 -8.67 -11.54
N ALA A 249 -8.27 -7.68 -10.96
CA ALA A 249 -7.19 -6.97 -11.62
C ALA A 249 -5.97 -7.89 -11.86
N LEU A 250 -5.60 -8.70 -10.87
CA LEU A 250 -4.50 -9.66 -10.98
C LEU A 250 -4.79 -10.75 -12.01
N ALA A 251 -6.01 -11.31 -11.99
CA ALA A 251 -6.48 -12.31 -12.93
C ALA A 251 -6.45 -11.80 -14.38
N SER A 252 -6.98 -10.60 -14.59
CA SER A 252 -6.97 -9.94 -15.90
C SER A 252 -5.54 -9.72 -16.42
N ALA A 253 -4.62 -9.26 -15.56
CA ALA A 253 -3.21 -9.08 -15.92
C ALA A 253 -2.51 -10.40 -16.26
N ALA A 254 -2.92 -11.52 -15.62
CA ALA A 254 -2.39 -12.86 -15.87
C ALA A 254 -3.11 -13.59 -17.04
N GLY A 255 -4.09 -12.96 -17.70
CA GLY A 255 -4.88 -13.58 -18.77
C GLY A 255 -5.86 -14.66 -18.30
N ILE A 256 -6.18 -14.68 -17.00
CA ILE A 256 -7.15 -15.61 -16.43
C ILE A 256 -8.55 -15.07 -16.70
N THR A 257 -9.36 -15.85 -17.42
CA THR A 257 -10.73 -15.46 -17.82
C THR A 257 -11.80 -16.13 -16.96
N GLN A 258 -11.41 -16.94 -15.99
CA GLN A 258 -12.31 -17.61 -15.07
C GLN A 258 -13.11 -16.58 -14.25
N PRO A 259 -14.45 -16.74 -14.10
CA PRO A 259 -15.24 -15.91 -13.20
C PRO A 259 -14.77 -16.05 -11.75
N LEU A 260 -14.81 -14.93 -11.03
CA LEU A 260 -14.49 -14.91 -9.61
C LEU A 260 -15.67 -15.49 -8.81
N ASP A 261 -15.34 -16.31 -7.82
CA ASP A 261 -16.30 -16.89 -6.90
C ASP A 261 -16.60 -15.96 -5.72
N ALA A 262 -17.79 -15.38 -5.71
CA ALA A 262 -18.20 -14.44 -4.67
C ALA A 262 -18.42 -15.11 -3.30
N GLU A 263 -18.74 -16.43 -3.25
CA GLU A 263 -18.90 -17.19 -2.01
C GLU A 263 -17.54 -17.43 -1.37
N ALA A 264 -16.55 -17.85 -2.15
CA ALA A 264 -15.16 -18.01 -1.67
C ALA A 264 -14.55 -16.70 -1.13
N ALA A 265 -14.84 -15.55 -1.78
CA ALA A 265 -14.42 -14.25 -1.29
C ALA A 265 -15.09 -13.89 0.05
N GLU A 266 -16.35 -14.24 0.23
CA GLU A 266 -17.10 -14.03 1.47
C GLU A 266 -16.56 -14.89 2.62
N LEU A 267 -16.31 -16.17 2.37
CA LEU A 267 -15.70 -17.08 3.35
C LEU A 267 -14.36 -16.52 3.85
N LEU A 268 -13.50 -16.05 2.94
CA LEU A 268 -12.22 -15.47 3.32
C LEU A 268 -12.37 -14.15 4.06
N ALA A 269 -13.19 -13.22 3.57
CA ALA A 269 -13.42 -11.94 4.23
C ALA A 269 -13.92 -12.13 5.65
N ALA A 270 -14.90 -13.01 5.87
CA ALA A 270 -15.41 -13.33 7.20
C ALA A 270 -14.34 -13.98 8.08
N THR A 271 -13.62 -14.98 7.56
CA THR A 271 -12.55 -15.68 8.30
C THR A 271 -11.45 -14.73 8.76
N TYR A 272 -10.94 -13.89 7.84
CA TYR A 272 -9.89 -12.93 8.16
C TYR A 272 -10.36 -11.84 9.12
N HIS A 273 -11.60 -11.38 8.96
CA HIS A 273 -12.20 -10.40 9.85
C HIS A 273 -12.33 -10.95 11.27
N GLU A 274 -12.95 -12.11 11.44
CA GLU A 274 -13.23 -12.71 12.75
C GLU A 274 -11.95 -13.12 13.50
N LEU A 275 -10.97 -13.71 12.81
CA LEU A 275 -9.68 -14.04 13.40
C LEU A 275 -8.90 -12.78 13.80
N ARG A 276 -9.02 -11.69 13.06
CA ARG A 276 -8.40 -10.38 13.36
C ARG A 276 -9.06 -9.71 14.57
N GLU A 277 -10.37 -9.69 14.62
CA GLU A 277 -11.12 -9.06 15.71
C GLU A 277 -11.12 -9.92 16.98
N GLY A 278 -10.97 -11.24 16.86
CA GLY A 278 -11.01 -12.19 17.99
C GLY A 278 -12.42 -12.46 18.50
N VAL A 279 -13.42 -12.16 17.67
CA VAL A 279 -14.83 -12.40 17.96
C VAL A 279 -15.57 -12.67 16.64
N SER A 280 -16.48 -13.66 16.64
CA SER A 280 -17.37 -13.92 15.49
C SER A 280 -18.59 -13.00 15.51
N ASP A 281 -19.29 -12.92 14.39
CA ASP A 281 -20.59 -12.26 14.26
C ASP A 281 -21.66 -12.88 15.17
N MET A 282 -21.52 -14.17 15.53
CA MET A 282 -22.36 -14.89 16.50
C MET A 282 -21.93 -14.65 17.96
N GLY A 283 -20.90 -13.85 18.22
CA GLY A 283 -20.41 -13.51 19.56
C GLY A 283 -19.48 -14.56 20.21
N HIS A 284 -19.01 -15.56 19.47
CA HIS A 284 -17.97 -16.47 19.96
C HIS A 284 -16.63 -15.75 20.11
N ARG A 285 -15.97 -15.95 21.24
CA ARG A 285 -14.57 -15.51 21.41
C ARG A 285 -13.64 -16.43 20.62
N ILE A 286 -12.69 -15.82 19.91
CA ILE A 286 -11.74 -16.50 19.04
C ILE A 286 -10.33 -16.13 19.49
N GLU A 287 -9.47 -17.13 19.63
CA GLU A 287 -8.04 -16.90 19.87
C GLU A 287 -7.39 -16.37 18.57
N LYS A 288 -6.80 -15.18 18.68
CA LYS A 288 -6.14 -14.54 17.53
C LYS A 288 -4.86 -15.26 17.17
N PRO A 289 -4.63 -15.59 15.89
CA PRO A 289 -3.31 -16.02 15.43
C PRO A 289 -2.25 -14.95 15.71
N SER A 290 -1.00 -15.35 15.79
CA SER A 290 0.14 -14.43 15.87
C SER A 290 0.39 -13.71 14.53
N ALA A 291 0.00 -14.35 13.42
CA ALA A 291 0.03 -13.76 12.10
C ALA A 291 -0.96 -12.59 11.99
N VAL A 292 -0.58 -11.58 11.22
CA VAL A 292 -1.48 -10.47 10.92
C VAL A 292 -2.52 -10.93 9.91
N MET A 293 -3.78 -10.94 10.32
CA MET A 293 -4.91 -11.30 9.45
C MET A 293 -5.29 -10.11 8.56
N SER A 294 -4.44 -9.81 7.60
CA SER A 294 -4.63 -8.63 6.73
C SER A 294 -5.45 -8.95 5.48
N THR A 295 -6.15 -7.94 4.95
CA THR A 295 -6.86 -8.03 3.67
C THR A 295 -5.90 -8.38 2.52
N ALA A 296 -4.65 -7.96 2.58
CA ALA A 296 -3.63 -8.29 1.58
C ALA A 296 -3.30 -9.79 1.55
N GLU A 297 -3.27 -10.44 2.72
CA GLU A 297 -3.10 -11.90 2.80
C GLU A 297 -4.34 -12.64 2.31
N ALA A 298 -5.55 -12.14 2.62
CA ALA A 298 -6.79 -12.70 2.08
C ALA A 298 -6.83 -12.65 0.55
N ILE A 299 -6.41 -11.54 -0.06
CA ILE A 299 -6.25 -11.40 -1.51
C ILE A 299 -5.26 -12.45 -2.05
N SER A 300 -4.14 -12.65 -1.38
CA SER A 300 -3.12 -13.61 -1.76
C SER A 300 -3.65 -15.06 -1.74
N VAL A 301 -4.34 -15.44 -0.67
CA VAL A 301 -4.96 -16.77 -0.52
C VAL A 301 -6.01 -17.00 -1.59
N TYR A 302 -6.88 -16.02 -1.83
CA TYR A 302 -7.87 -16.13 -2.90
C TYR A 302 -7.24 -16.28 -4.27
N TYR A 303 -6.25 -15.43 -4.59
CA TYR A 303 -5.57 -15.47 -5.89
C TYR A 303 -4.82 -16.78 -6.12
N GLN A 304 -4.14 -17.33 -5.12
CA GLN A 304 -3.48 -18.63 -5.21
C GLN A 304 -4.51 -19.76 -5.44
N THR A 305 -5.67 -19.69 -4.78
CA THR A 305 -6.76 -20.66 -4.98
C THR A 305 -7.31 -20.58 -6.40
N LEU A 306 -7.51 -19.38 -6.92
CA LEU A 306 -7.93 -19.13 -8.32
C LEU A 306 -6.90 -19.68 -9.31
N MET A 307 -5.61 -19.44 -9.09
CA MET A 307 -4.53 -19.95 -9.92
C MET A 307 -4.50 -21.49 -9.92
N THR A 308 -4.70 -22.11 -8.77
CA THR A 308 -4.75 -23.58 -8.66
C THR A 308 -5.94 -24.14 -9.44
N ALA A 309 -7.12 -23.52 -9.31
CA ALA A 309 -8.30 -23.92 -10.08
C ALA A 309 -8.10 -23.76 -11.59
N TRP A 310 -7.41 -22.70 -12.01
CA TRP A 310 -7.15 -22.40 -13.41
C TRP A 310 -6.15 -23.36 -14.07
N TYR A 311 -5.02 -23.65 -13.39
CA TYR A 311 -3.94 -24.43 -13.98
C TYR A 311 -4.03 -25.93 -13.73
N TYR A 312 -4.62 -26.37 -12.61
CA TYR A 312 -4.64 -27.77 -12.19
C TYR A 312 -6.06 -28.34 -12.03
N GLY A 313 -7.09 -27.49 -12.03
CA GLY A 313 -8.47 -27.88 -11.87
C GLY A 313 -9.29 -27.77 -13.15
N ASP A 314 -10.61 -27.87 -12.98
CA ASP A 314 -11.62 -27.70 -14.01
C ASP A 314 -12.16 -26.24 -14.10
N GLY A 315 -11.46 -25.32 -13.48
CA GLY A 315 -11.87 -23.92 -13.39
C GLY A 315 -12.83 -23.63 -12.22
N ARG A 316 -13.12 -24.59 -11.35
CA ARG A 316 -13.92 -24.34 -10.14
C ARG A 316 -13.03 -24.17 -8.93
N MET A 317 -13.36 -23.18 -8.11
CA MET A 317 -12.70 -23.02 -6.82
C MET A 317 -13.17 -24.12 -5.86
N ASP A 318 -12.23 -24.76 -5.18
CA ASP A 318 -12.47 -25.82 -4.20
C ASP A 318 -12.09 -25.28 -2.80
N GLU A 319 -13.00 -25.37 -1.85
CA GLU A 319 -12.79 -24.93 -0.47
C GLU A 319 -11.64 -25.69 0.22
N ARG A 320 -11.28 -26.88 -0.25
CA ARG A 320 -10.09 -27.63 0.24
C ARG A 320 -8.81 -26.90 -0.11
N ILE A 321 -8.71 -26.41 -1.35
CA ILE A 321 -7.55 -25.64 -1.82
C ILE A 321 -7.52 -24.29 -1.09
N LEU A 322 -8.69 -23.69 -0.84
CA LEU A 322 -8.81 -22.47 -0.07
C LEU A 322 -8.25 -22.63 1.35
N VAL A 323 -8.57 -23.77 2.02
CA VAL A 323 -8.04 -24.09 3.36
C VAL A 323 -6.53 -24.36 3.32
N ASP A 324 -6.03 -25.12 2.32
CA ASP A 324 -4.59 -25.36 2.18
C ASP A 324 -3.82 -24.03 2.07
N ASN A 325 -4.29 -23.11 1.23
CA ASN A 325 -3.67 -21.81 1.05
C ASN A 325 -3.81 -20.92 2.29
N LEU A 326 -4.95 -20.99 3.03
CA LEU A 326 -5.15 -20.30 4.30
C LEU A 326 -4.14 -20.77 5.34
N VAL A 327 -3.93 -22.07 5.48
CA VAL A 327 -2.93 -22.65 6.41
C VAL A 327 -1.54 -22.13 6.07
N GLY A 328 -1.15 -22.18 4.79
CA GLY A 328 0.16 -21.69 4.33
C GLY A 328 0.38 -20.20 4.60
N ALA A 329 -0.67 -19.38 4.51
CA ALA A 329 -0.58 -17.94 4.75
C ALA A 329 -0.56 -17.58 6.24
N VAL A 330 -1.35 -18.27 7.07
CA VAL A 330 -1.58 -17.90 8.49
C VAL A 330 -0.70 -18.69 9.43
N ALA A 331 -0.75 -20.03 9.37
CA ALA A 331 0.01 -20.86 10.31
C ALA A 331 1.51 -20.85 10.01
N LYS A 332 1.88 -20.83 8.72
CA LYS A 332 3.29 -20.90 8.29
C LYS A 332 3.99 -22.08 8.98
N GLU A 333 4.88 -21.80 9.92
CA GLU A 333 5.60 -22.80 10.72
C GLU A 333 5.08 -22.90 12.17
N SER A 334 4.06 -22.10 12.54
CA SER A 334 3.52 -22.04 13.90
C SER A 334 2.44 -23.09 14.13
N ARG A 335 2.76 -24.14 14.91
CA ARG A 335 1.75 -25.11 15.36
C ARG A 335 0.66 -24.47 16.20
N GLU A 336 1.01 -23.50 17.05
CA GLU A 336 0.04 -22.79 17.88
C GLU A 336 -0.99 -22.05 17.03
N ASP A 337 -0.58 -21.40 15.93
CA ASP A 337 -1.51 -20.71 15.04
C ASP A 337 -2.37 -21.71 14.24
N LEU A 338 -1.83 -22.88 13.88
CA LEU A 338 -2.61 -23.96 13.28
C LEU A 338 -3.67 -24.49 14.23
N ASP A 339 -3.35 -24.65 15.50
CA ASP A 339 -4.33 -25.08 16.54
C ASP A 339 -5.44 -24.04 16.70
N LYS A 340 -5.11 -22.73 16.67
CA LYS A 340 -6.11 -21.64 16.72
C LYS A 340 -7.04 -21.67 15.51
N ILE A 341 -6.51 -21.88 14.30
CA ILE A 341 -7.34 -22.02 13.09
C ILE A 341 -8.21 -23.27 13.20
N THR A 342 -7.66 -24.39 13.66
CA THR A 342 -8.41 -25.63 13.85
C THR A 342 -9.55 -25.45 14.84
N ASN A 343 -9.32 -24.73 15.94
CA ASN A 343 -10.35 -24.39 16.92
C ASN A 343 -11.43 -23.47 16.30
N TYR A 344 -11.04 -22.47 15.52
CA TYR A 344 -11.98 -21.61 14.79
C TYR A 344 -12.90 -22.42 13.87
N PHE A 345 -12.35 -23.38 13.10
CA PHE A 345 -13.16 -24.27 12.27
C PHE A 345 -14.09 -25.16 13.08
N SER A 346 -13.59 -25.71 14.20
CA SER A 346 -14.36 -26.65 15.04
C SER A 346 -15.49 -25.99 15.84
N THR A 347 -15.45 -24.68 15.97
CA THR A 347 -16.44 -23.87 16.70
C THR A 347 -17.25 -23.00 15.73
N VAL A 348 -16.67 -21.92 15.25
CA VAL A 348 -17.38 -20.89 14.48
C VAL A 348 -17.80 -21.38 13.10
N VAL A 349 -16.87 -21.94 12.30
CA VAL A 349 -17.21 -22.42 10.94
C VAL A 349 -18.22 -23.57 11.00
N ARG A 350 -18.13 -24.45 12.02
CA ARG A 350 -19.13 -25.50 12.23
C ARG A 350 -20.51 -24.93 12.47
N ASP A 351 -20.61 -23.91 13.30
CA ASP A 351 -21.91 -23.35 13.69
C ASP A 351 -22.52 -22.55 12.54
N LYS A 352 -21.69 -21.81 11.75
CA LYS A 352 -22.12 -21.20 10.49
C LYS A 352 -22.56 -22.24 9.46
N ALA A 353 -21.85 -23.35 9.32
CA ALA A 353 -22.25 -24.44 8.43
C ALA A 353 -23.63 -25.01 8.77
N ARG A 354 -23.99 -25.08 10.10
CA ARG A 354 -25.30 -25.54 10.55
C ARG A 354 -26.41 -24.52 10.32
N GLN A 355 -26.11 -23.23 10.42
CA GLN A 355 -27.11 -22.16 10.32
C GLN A 355 -27.35 -21.74 8.87
N GLU A 356 -26.29 -21.57 8.10
CA GLU A 356 -26.33 -20.99 6.76
C GLU A 356 -26.25 -22.06 5.65
N GLY A 357 -25.62 -23.21 5.92
CA GLY A 357 -25.47 -24.27 4.91
C GLY A 357 -24.54 -23.88 3.75
N GLY A 358 -24.75 -24.47 2.57
CA GLY A 358 -24.11 -24.08 1.31
C GLY A 358 -22.58 -24.05 1.35
N ALA A 359 -21.99 -22.91 1.03
CA ALA A 359 -20.55 -22.70 1.01
C ALA A 359 -19.90 -22.92 2.39
N TRP A 360 -20.56 -22.51 3.48
CA TRP A 360 -20.06 -22.76 4.83
C TRP A 360 -19.99 -24.24 5.18
N THR A 361 -20.92 -25.07 4.69
CA THR A 361 -20.85 -26.52 4.88
C THR A 361 -19.65 -27.13 4.18
N ARG A 362 -19.39 -26.78 2.90
CA ARG A 362 -18.23 -27.26 2.13
C ARG A 362 -16.93 -26.79 2.79
N TYR A 363 -16.88 -25.52 3.25
CA TYR A 363 -15.74 -24.95 3.94
C TYR A 363 -15.46 -25.68 5.27
N TYR A 364 -16.49 -26.01 6.04
CA TYR A 364 -16.34 -26.83 7.25
C TYR A 364 -15.83 -28.25 6.95
N GLU A 365 -16.33 -28.88 5.89
CA GLU A 365 -15.87 -30.21 5.47
C GLU A 365 -14.39 -30.19 5.05
N ALA A 366 -13.92 -29.08 4.48
CA ALA A 366 -12.54 -28.87 4.10
C ALA A 366 -11.55 -28.81 5.30
N ARG A 367 -12.03 -28.72 6.56
CA ARG A 367 -11.20 -28.74 7.78
C ARG A 367 -10.27 -29.98 7.87
N THR A 368 -10.57 -31.06 7.16
CA THR A 368 -9.68 -32.23 7.09
C THR A 368 -8.30 -31.93 6.52
N ARG A 369 -8.13 -30.75 5.91
CA ARG A 369 -6.87 -30.23 5.38
C ARG A 369 -6.05 -29.49 6.44
N LEU A 370 -6.62 -29.17 7.60
CA LEU A 370 -5.92 -28.57 8.73
C LEU A 370 -5.07 -29.64 9.45
N LYS A 371 -3.84 -29.84 8.98
CA LYS A 371 -2.92 -30.87 9.52
C LYS A 371 -1.52 -30.30 9.71
#